data_6586ce3b02cb7ca726e5c730f8e17f03
#
_entry.id   6586ce3b02cb7ca726e5c730f8e17f03
#
_cell.length_a   1.000
_cell.length_b   1.000
_cell.length_c   1.000
_cell.angle_alpha   90.00
_cell.angle_beta   90.00
_cell.angle_gamma   90.00
#
_symmetry.space_group_name_H-M   'P 1'
#
loop_
_entity.id
_entity.type
_entity.pdbx_description
1 polymer ?
#
loop_
_entity_poly.entity_id
_entity_poly.type
_entity_poly.pdbx_seq_one_letter_code
_entity_poly.pdbx_strand_id
1 'polypeptide(L)'
;MKILVIFIMASIIISCNTDTKTVANIVVTESLDTISDEGLSDWELFIKHFPRKKSTVVKDYAGNVIKEQSLGVLNTKVTSVQQCADAAIRLRAEFFYYRKEYDKIKFKLTCGLEVPFSKWALGYRVKINGNKAILAKTQTTNDYSRSNFEEYLKVIMTYVGSASLSRDLPHSNYPKIGDLLVLGGYPGHVVIIIDKKTKNGVDYYLFANSWIPAQDIEIVTGTSTGGETIDNYIPIIGKTIIQINGYKFQTPMDIRTWQNQN
;
A
#
# COMPACT_ATOMS: atom_id res chain seq x y z
N MET A 1 -21.11 -11.61 -26.79
CA MET A 1 -19.96 -12.17 -27.52
C MET A 1 -19.42 -11.07 -28.43
N LYS A 2 -18.53 -10.22 -27.94
CA LYS A 2 -17.88 -9.15 -28.73
C LYS A 2 -16.43 -9.57 -28.95
N ILE A 3 -16.11 -9.88 -30.20
CA ILE A 3 -14.78 -10.26 -30.66
C ILE A 3 -13.97 -8.95 -30.77
N LEU A 4 -12.89 -8.82 -29.99
CA LEU A 4 -11.94 -7.73 -30.10
C LEU A 4 -10.98 -8.05 -31.26
N VAL A 5 -11.09 -7.31 -32.35
CA VAL A 5 -10.17 -7.40 -33.49
C VAL A 5 -8.94 -6.56 -33.19
N ILE A 6 -7.80 -7.24 -33.05
CA ILE A 6 -6.50 -6.57 -32.90
C ILE A 6 -5.97 -6.22 -34.30
N PHE A 7 -5.84 -4.93 -34.59
CA PHE A 7 -5.17 -4.44 -35.79
C PHE A 7 -3.66 -4.52 -35.61
N ILE A 8 -3.03 -5.42 -36.35
CA ILE A 8 -1.57 -5.46 -36.52
C ILE A 8 -1.22 -4.58 -37.72
N MET A 9 -0.64 -3.40 -37.49
CA MET A 9 -0.01 -2.64 -38.53
C MET A 9 1.41 -3.17 -38.78
N ALA A 10 1.59 -3.91 -39.83
CA ALA A 10 2.91 -4.29 -40.35
C ALA A 10 3.29 -3.28 -41.45
N SER A 11 4.27 -2.44 -41.19
CA SER A 11 4.88 -1.60 -42.23
C SER A 11 5.99 -2.40 -42.90
N ILE A 12 5.75 -2.86 -44.12
CA ILE A 12 6.75 -3.53 -44.96
C ILE A 12 7.44 -2.48 -45.80
N ILE A 13 8.72 -2.24 -45.56
CA ILE A 13 9.61 -1.51 -46.46
C ILE A 13 10.35 -2.54 -47.28
N ILE A 14 9.99 -2.65 -48.56
CA ILE A 14 10.71 -3.47 -49.54
C ILE A 14 11.77 -2.58 -50.20
N SER A 15 13.04 -2.86 -49.90
CA SER A 15 14.17 -2.38 -50.71
C SER A 15 14.84 -3.57 -51.34
N CYS A 16 14.88 -3.61 -52.69
CA CYS A 16 15.64 -4.61 -53.44
C CYS A 16 17.13 -4.24 -53.45
N ASN A 17 17.99 -5.08 -52.91
CA ASN A 17 19.13 -5.74 -53.58
C ASN A 17 20.05 -6.45 -52.58
N THR A 18 20.48 -7.66 -53.05
CA THR A 18 21.61 -8.49 -52.62
C THR A 18 21.56 -9.19 -51.28
N ASP A 19 21.52 -10.51 -51.36
CA ASP A 19 21.79 -11.54 -50.39
C ASP A 19 22.48 -11.14 -49.07
N THR A 20 21.69 -10.83 -48.08
CA THR A 20 22.02 -11.04 -46.68
C THR A 20 20.72 -11.39 -45.95
N LYS A 21 20.68 -12.58 -45.33
CA LYS A 21 19.59 -13.00 -44.47
C LYS A 21 19.44 -11.98 -43.32
N THR A 22 18.59 -11.00 -43.49
CA THR A 22 18.24 -10.07 -42.40
C THR A 22 17.29 -10.85 -41.47
N VAL A 23 17.80 -11.35 -40.36
CA VAL A 23 16.97 -11.81 -39.26
C VAL A 23 16.36 -10.56 -38.69
N ALA A 24 15.07 -10.30 -38.98
CA ALA A 24 14.33 -9.27 -38.33
C ALA A 24 14.24 -9.62 -36.84
N ASN A 25 15.02 -8.95 -36.00
CA ASN A 25 14.82 -8.99 -34.55
C ASN A 25 13.46 -8.31 -34.27
N ILE A 26 12.41 -9.13 -34.14
CA ILE A 26 11.14 -8.69 -33.59
C ILE A 26 11.45 -8.40 -32.12
N VAL A 27 11.65 -7.13 -31.78
CA VAL A 27 11.63 -6.68 -30.39
C VAL A 27 10.18 -6.81 -29.94
N VAL A 28 9.82 -7.95 -29.40
CA VAL A 28 8.57 -8.11 -28.64
C VAL A 28 8.76 -7.28 -27.39
N THR A 29 8.21 -6.09 -27.33
CA THR A 29 8.09 -5.35 -26.07
C THR A 29 7.12 -6.12 -25.18
N GLU A 30 7.69 -6.97 -24.33
CA GLU A 30 6.92 -7.75 -23.39
C GLU A 30 6.36 -6.85 -22.30
N SER A 31 5.11 -6.46 -22.44
CA SER A 31 4.38 -5.71 -21.42
C SER A 31 3.83 -6.62 -20.33
N LEU A 32 3.61 -6.08 -19.13
CA LEU A 32 2.89 -6.75 -18.06
C LEU A 32 1.39 -6.74 -18.35
N ASP A 33 0.71 -7.87 -18.13
CA ASP A 33 -0.74 -7.97 -18.26
C ASP A 33 -1.43 -7.43 -17.02
N THR A 34 -2.36 -6.51 -17.20
CA THR A 34 -3.21 -5.97 -16.12
C THR A 34 -4.21 -7.03 -15.69
N ILE A 35 -4.29 -7.30 -14.38
CA ILE A 35 -5.31 -8.21 -13.85
C ILE A 35 -6.71 -7.57 -13.94
N SER A 36 -7.72 -8.41 -14.22
CA SER A 36 -9.13 -8.01 -14.13
C SER A 36 -9.50 -7.62 -12.70
N ASP A 37 -10.52 -6.78 -12.55
CA ASP A 37 -11.15 -6.48 -11.25
C ASP A 37 -12.04 -7.63 -10.77
N GLU A 38 -12.37 -8.57 -11.66
CA GLU A 38 -13.19 -9.73 -11.33
C GLU A 38 -12.50 -10.63 -10.28
N GLY A 39 -13.25 -10.94 -9.22
CA GLY A 39 -12.75 -11.77 -8.10
C GLY A 39 -11.92 -11.02 -7.06
N LEU A 40 -11.64 -9.72 -7.24
CA LEU A 40 -11.04 -8.90 -6.20
C LEU A 40 -12.07 -8.57 -5.11
N SER A 41 -11.63 -8.60 -3.85
CA SER A 41 -12.44 -8.14 -2.72
C SER A 41 -12.64 -6.61 -2.75
N ASP A 42 -13.63 -6.12 -2.01
CA ASP A 42 -13.87 -4.66 -1.86
C ASP A 42 -12.62 -3.91 -1.36
N TRP A 43 -11.84 -4.54 -0.50
CA TRP A 43 -10.58 -3.97 -0.01
C TRP A 43 -9.53 -3.88 -1.11
N GLU A 44 -9.33 -4.93 -1.90
CA GLU A 44 -8.39 -4.95 -3.02
C GLU A 44 -8.79 -3.91 -4.08
N LEU A 45 -10.08 -3.81 -4.41
CA LEU A 45 -10.62 -2.80 -5.32
C LEU A 45 -10.40 -1.38 -4.79
N PHE A 46 -10.68 -1.15 -3.49
CA PHE A 46 -10.47 0.15 -2.87
C PHE A 46 -9.01 0.59 -2.96
N ILE A 47 -8.05 -0.28 -2.70
CA ILE A 47 -6.63 0.03 -2.78
C ILE A 47 -6.18 0.22 -4.23
N LYS A 48 -6.54 -0.68 -5.15
CA LYS A 48 -6.18 -0.63 -6.56
C LYS A 48 -6.63 0.67 -7.22
N HIS A 49 -7.85 1.11 -6.92
CA HIS A 49 -8.48 2.31 -7.47
C HIS A 49 -8.37 3.53 -6.55
N PHE A 50 -7.54 3.46 -5.51
CA PHE A 50 -7.40 4.60 -4.60
C PHE A 50 -6.97 5.86 -5.36
N PRO A 51 -7.66 7.01 -5.16
CA PRO A 51 -7.38 8.24 -5.90
C PRO A 51 -5.92 8.66 -5.78
N ARG A 52 -5.34 9.09 -6.89
CA ARG A 52 -3.99 9.66 -6.95
C ARG A 52 -4.06 11.18 -7.09
N LYS A 53 -3.09 11.89 -6.55
CA LYS A 53 -2.91 13.33 -6.81
C LYS A 53 -2.54 13.54 -8.27
N LYS A 54 -2.90 14.70 -8.83
CA LYS A 54 -2.46 15.10 -10.17
C LYS A 54 -0.95 15.37 -10.24
N SER A 55 -0.38 15.84 -9.12
CA SER A 55 1.06 16.10 -8.97
C SER A 55 1.77 14.86 -8.46
N THR A 56 2.98 14.62 -8.99
CA THR A 56 3.90 13.59 -8.54
C THR A 56 4.90 14.09 -7.49
N VAL A 57 4.79 15.36 -7.10
CA VAL A 57 5.61 15.98 -6.05
C VAL A 57 5.21 15.43 -4.69
N VAL A 58 6.18 14.89 -3.95
CA VAL A 58 5.98 14.42 -2.57
C VAL A 58 6.23 15.58 -1.62
N LYS A 59 5.27 15.82 -0.72
CA LYS A 59 5.35 16.89 0.29
C LYS A 59 5.25 16.30 1.70
N ASP A 60 5.91 16.97 2.64
CA ASP A 60 5.72 16.68 4.05
C ASP A 60 4.38 17.23 4.57
N TYR A 61 4.08 16.98 5.83
CA TYR A 61 2.86 17.44 6.50
C TYR A 61 2.74 18.98 6.59
N ALA A 62 3.86 19.71 6.50
CA ALA A 62 3.90 21.17 6.52
C ALA A 62 3.81 21.78 5.11
N GLY A 63 3.82 20.93 4.06
CA GLY A 63 3.74 21.35 2.66
C GLY A 63 5.09 21.56 1.98
N ASN A 64 6.20 21.31 2.68
CA ASN A 64 7.54 21.40 2.09
C ASN A 64 7.74 20.27 1.07
N VAL A 65 8.44 20.56 0.00
CA VAL A 65 8.80 19.57 -1.02
C VAL A 65 9.90 18.66 -0.48
N ILE A 66 9.62 17.36 -0.45
CA ILE A 66 10.56 16.30 -0.08
C ILE A 66 11.19 15.69 -1.33
N LYS A 67 10.40 15.54 -2.38
CA LYS A 67 10.83 14.95 -3.65
C LYS A 67 10.06 15.61 -4.80
N GLU A 68 10.79 16.14 -5.77
CA GLU A 68 10.21 16.87 -6.91
C GLU A 68 9.42 15.97 -7.86
N GLN A 69 9.79 14.68 -7.96
CA GLN A 69 9.15 13.74 -8.85
C GLN A 69 9.15 12.32 -8.25
N SER A 70 7.99 11.69 -8.19
CA SER A 70 7.78 10.30 -7.81
C SER A 70 7.03 9.54 -8.90
N LEU A 71 6.81 8.24 -8.71
CA LEU A 71 5.96 7.42 -9.59
C LEU A 71 4.48 7.77 -9.47
N GLY A 72 4.10 8.44 -8.40
CA GLY A 72 2.76 8.91 -8.09
C GLY A 72 2.56 9.10 -6.60
N VAL A 73 1.52 9.82 -6.23
CA VAL A 73 1.17 10.14 -4.84
C VAL A 73 -0.30 9.81 -4.62
N LEU A 74 -0.60 9.07 -3.56
CA LEU A 74 -1.98 8.79 -3.18
C LEU A 74 -2.65 10.04 -2.60
N ASN A 75 -3.90 10.27 -2.97
CA ASN A 75 -4.63 11.47 -2.54
C ASN A 75 -5.18 11.30 -1.12
N THR A 76 -4.31 11.37 -0.14
CA THR A 76 -4.64 11.34 1.29
C THR A 76 -4.27 12.64 1.97
N LYS A 77 -4.89 12.89 3.13
CA LYS A 77 -4.43 13.94 4.05
C LYS A 77 -3.21 13.43 4.80
N VAL A 78 -2.16 14.24 4.84
CA VAL A 78 -0.96 13.96 5.64
C VAL A 78 -1.07 14.65 6.99
N THR A 79 -0.67 13.98 8.06
CA THR A 79 -0.59 14.52 9.41
C THR A 79 0.86 14.47 9.92
N SER A 80 1.20 15.32 10.89
CA SER A 80 2.56 15.42 11.43
C SER A 80 3.13 14.13 12.04
N VAL A 81 2.29 13.13 12.28
CA VAL A 81 2.67 11.83 12.85
C VAL A 81 2.69 10.70 11.81
N GLN A 82 2.24 10.96 10.57
CA GLN A 82 2.09 9.91 9.57
C GLN A 82 3.43 9.46 8.97
N GLN A 83 3.87 8.27 9.31
CA GLN A 83 5.07 7.61 8.78
C GLN A 83 4.69 6.35 7.98
N CYS A 84 5.64 5.43 7.76
CA CYS A 84 5.45 4.26 6.89
C CYS A 84 4.32 3.32 7.34
N ALA A 85 4.26 2.94 8.63
CA ALA A 85 3.18 2.11 9.17
C ALA A 85 1.83 2.84 9.14
N ASP A 86 1.86 4.15 9.35
CA ASP A 86 0.67 4.99 9.44
C ASP A 86 -0.02 5.17 8.07
N ALA A 87 0.74 5.07 6.99
CA ALA A 87 0.19 5.03 5.64
C ALA A 87 -0.79 3.85 5.47
N ALA A 88 -0.38 2.66 5.90
CA ALA A 88 -1.22 1.46 5.85
C ALA A 88 -2.42 1.57 6.78
N ILE A 89 -2.22 2.08 8.02
CA ILE A 89 -3.27 2.34 9.00
C ILE A 89 -4.31 3.32 8.43
N ARG A 90 -3.86 4.43 7.83
CA ARG A 90 -4.75 5.41 7.22
C ARG A 90 -5.61 4.78 6.13
N LEU A 91 -5.01 4.09 5.18
CA LEU A 91 -5.75 3.48 4.08
C LEU A 91 -6.79 2.48 4.58
N ARG A 92 -6.44 1.66 5.58
CA ARG A 92 -7.39 0.71 6.18
C ARG A 92 -8.54 1.40 6.92
N ALA A 93 -8.23 2.45 7.67
CA ALA A 93 -9.25 3.24 8.38
C ALA A 93 -10.16 3.99 7.41
N GLU A 94 -9.61 4.60 6.35
CA GLU A 94 -10.39 5.27 5.30
C GLU A 94 -11.36 4.32 4.60
N PHE A 95 -10.94 3.11 4.29
CA PHE A 95 -11.80 2.09 3.68
C PHE A 95 -13.09 1.89 4.47
N PHE A 96 -12.98 1.66 5.78
CA PHE A 96 -14.16 1.47 6.63
C PHE A 96 -14.91 2.76 6.90
N TYR A 97 -14.21 3.91 6.99
CA TYR A 97 -14.85 5.20 7.20
C TYR A 97 -15.77 5.59 6.04
N TYR A 98 -15.31 5.41 4.80
CA TYR A 98 -16.14 5.65 3.60
C TYR A 98 -17.36 4.75 3.53
N ARG A 99 -17.24 3.52 4.00
CA ARG A 99 -18.34 2.55 4.07
C ARG A 99 -19.26 2.75 5.28
N LYS A 100 -18.91 3.69 6.18
CA LYS A 100 -19.59 3.93 7.48
C LYS A 100 -19.59 2.68 8.39
N GLU A 101 -18.64 1.80 8.22
CA GLU A 101 -18.42 0.59 9.00
C GLU A 101 -17.51 0.90 10.21
N TYR A 102 -17.94 1.85 11.03
CA TYR A 102 -17.11 2.45 12.09
C TYR A 102 -16.65 1.47 13.16
N ASP A 103 -17.42 0.41 13.42
CA ASP A 103 -17.06 -0.65 14.37
C ASP A 103 -15.89 -1.52 13.89
N LYS A 104 -15.63 -1.51 12.58
CA LYS A 104 -14.49 -2.22 11.98
C LYS A 104 -13.20 -1.39 12.02
N ILE A 105 -13.28 -0.09 12.33
CA ILE A 105 -12.11 0.77 12.50
C ILE A 105 -11.56 0.57 13.91
N LYS A 106 -10.55 -0.30 14.04
CA LYS A 106 -9.92 -0.59 15.32
C LYS A 106 -8.47 -1.04 15.12
N PHE A 107 -7.62 -0.58 16.01
CA PHE A 107 -6.18 -0.91 16.00
C PHE A 107 -5.71 -1.20 17.42
N LYS A 108 -4.69 -2.06 17.53
CA LYS A 108 -4.04 -2.35 18.81
C LYS A 108 -2.80 -1.48 18.97
N LEU A 109 -2.74 -0.73 20.03
CA LEU A 109 -1.55 0.03 20.42
C LEU A 109 -0.38 -0.94 20.70
N THR A 110 0.84 -0.43 20.72
CA THR A 110 2.05 -1.24 21.00
C THR A 110 1.95 -1.98 22.34
N CYS A 111 1.26 -1.40 23.33
CA CYS A 111 0.98 -2.03 24.63
C CYS A 111 -0.14 -3.10 24.58
N GLY A 112 -0.77 -3.35 23.41
CA GLY A 112 -1.82 -4.35 23.23
C GLY A 112 -3.25 -3.86 23.45
N LEU A 113 -3.48 -2.61 23.88
CA LEU A 113 -4.83 -2.04 24.03
C LEU A 113 -5.47 -1.87 22.66
N GLU A 114 -6.64 -2.48 22.43
CA GLU A 114 -7.46 -2.23 21.24
C GLU A 114 -8.27 -0.95 21.43
N VAL A 115 -8.23 -0.07 20.43
CA VAL A 115 -8.92 1.23 20.43
C VAL A 115 -9.88 1.28 19.23
N PRO A 116 -11.18 0.96 19.41
CA PRO A 116 -12.19 1.10 18.34
C PRO A 116 -12.58 2.56 18.15
N PHE A 117 -12.75 2.98 16.88
CA PHE A 117 -13.25 4.33 16.56
C PHE A 117 -14.68 4.54 17.07
N SER A 118 -15.53 3.52 17.07
CA SER A 118 -16.87 3.62 17.64
C SER A 118 -16.86 3.99 19.12
N LYS A 119 -15.91 3.47 19.91
CA LYS A 119 -15.73 3.91 21.30
C LYS A 119 -15.22 5.33 21.39
N TRP A 120 -14.28 5.72 20.52
CA TRP A 120 -13.77 7.08 20.44
C TRP A 120 -14.89 8.09 20.13
N ALA A 121 -15.74 7.77 19.15
CA ALA A 121 -16.91 8.57 18.78
C ALA A 121 -17.90 8.77 19.95
N LEU A 122 -18.00 7.79 20.85
CA LEU A 122 -18.82 7.85 22.06
C LEU A 122 -18.11 8.53 23.26
N GLY A 123 -16.96 9.17 23.02
CA GLY A 123 -16.25 9.97 24.03
C GLY A 123 -15.26 9.22 24.89
N TYR A 124 -14.87 8.01 24.49
CA TYR A 124 -13.73 7.32 25.13
C TYR A 124 -12.42 7.88 24.58
N ARG A 125 -11.42 7.96 25.46
CA ARG A 125 -10.06 8.42 25.11
C ARG A 125 -9.03 7.50 25.72
N VAL A 126 -7.89 7.38 25.04
CA VAL A 126 -6.73 6.64 25.55
C VAL A 126 -6.09 7.44 26.68
N LYS A 127 -5.92 6.81 27.84
CA LYS A 127 -5.14 7.34 28.96
C LYS A 127 -3.93 6.46 29.15
N ILE A 128 -2.75 7.05 29.15
CA ILE A 128 -1.46 6.37 29.28
C ILE A 128 -0.90 6.61 30.68
N ASN A 129 -0.41 5.52 31.28
CA ASN A 129 0.30 5.55 32.54
C ASN A 129 1.51 4.61 32.42
N GLY A 130 2.69 5.19 32.18
CA GLY A 130 3.91 4.47 31.87
C GLY A 130 3.72 3.58 30.62
N ASN A 131 3.98 2.28 30.76
CA ASN A 131 3.84 1.29 29.68
C ASN A 131 2.42 0.71 29.54
N LYS A 132 1.46 1.20 30.31
CA LYS A 132 0.06 0.75 30.27
C LYS A 132 -0.82 1.82 29.68
N ALA A 133 -1.85 1.39 28.98
CA ALA A 133 -2.90 2.27 28.49
C ALA A 133 -4.27 1.68 28.82
N ILE A 134 -5.24 2.55 29.04
CA ILE A 134 -6.65 2.21 29.21
C ILE A 134 -7.52 3.10 28.33
N LEU A 135 -8.67 2.57 27.93
CA LEU A 135 -9.71 3.33 27.23
C LEU A 135 -10.75 3.79 28.26
N ALA A 136 -10.75 5.09 28.58
CA ALA A 136 -11.62 5.66 29.58
C ALA A 136 -12.63 6.63 28.98
N LYS A 137 -13.88 6.59 29.44
CA LYS A 137 -14.91 7.54 29.04
C LYS A 137 -14.60 8.90 29.67
N THR A 138 -14.39 9.94 28.85
CA THR A 138 -14.05 11.29 29.28
C THR A 138 -15.18 12.28 29.07
N GLN A 139 -16.10 11.99 28.16
CA GLN A 139 -17.26 12.80 27.84
C GLN A 139 -18.39 11.95 27.26
N THR A 140 -19.59 12.48 27.23
CA THR A 140 -20.71 11.87 26.52
C THR A 140 -20.89 12.59 25.19
N THR A 141 -20.69 11.86 24.09
CA THR A 141 -20.81 12.36 22.72
C THR A 141 -21.19 11.21 21.79
N ASN A 142 -21.59 11.54 20.58
CA ASN A 142 -21.85 10.61 19.48
C ASN A 142 -21.36 11.26 18.20
N ASP A 143 -20.03 11.41 18.07
CA ASP A 143 -19.39 12.19 17.02
C ASP A 143 -18.58 11.31 16.08
N TYR A 144 -19.17 10.97 14.93
CA TYR A 144 -18.54 10.26 13.82
C TYR A 144 -18.02 11.21 12.72
N SER A 145 -17.89 12.50 13.02
CA SER A 145 -17.40 13.48 12.05
C SER A 145 -15.99 13.19 11.57
N ARG A 146 -15.67 13.73 10.38
CA ARG A 146 -14.33 13.63 9.80
C ARG A 146 -13.27 14.24 10.73
N SER A 147 -13.57 15.34 11.41
CA SER A 147 -12.64 15.97 12.34
C SER A 147 -12.29 15.03 13.50
N ASN A 148 -13.30 14.42 14.13
CA ASN A 148 -13.08 13.48 15.24
C ASN A 148 -12.37 12.20 14.78
N PHE A 149 -12.59 11.75 13.54
CA PHE A 149 -11.86 10.65 12.93
C PHE A 149 -10.37 10.98 12.73
N GLU A 150 -10.03 12.19 12.29
CA GLU A 150 -8.64 12.63 12.17
C GLU A 150 -7.92 12.71 13.54
N GLU A 151 -8.62 13.18 14.58
CA GLU A 151 -8.06 13.17 15.94
C GLU A 151 -7.83 11.74 16.47
N TYR A 152 -8.74 10.83 16.18
CA TYR A 152 -8.56 9.41 16.47
C TYR A 152 -7.32 8.86 15.76
N LEU A 153 -7.18 9.10 14.45
CA LEU A 153 -6.04 8.61 13.68
C LEU A 153 -4.71 9.15 14.19
N LYS A 154 -4.64 10.41 14.62
CA LYS A 154 -3.42 10.96 15.22
C LYS A 154 -2.98 10.15 16.44
N VAL A 155 -3.92 9.77 17.32
CA VAL A 155 -3.61 8.96 18.49
C VAL A 155 -3.17 7.55 18.09
N ILE A 156 -3.87 6.93 17.15
CA ILE A 156 -3.48 5.59 16.65
C ILE A 156 -2.07 5.63 16.08
N MET A 157 -1.77 6.55 15.18
CA MET A 157 -0.46 6.71 14.53
C MET A 157 0.68 7.04 15.51
N THR A 158 0.36 7.65 16.67
CA THR A 158 1.36 7.89 17.72
C THR A 158 1.78 6.61 18.44
N TYR A 159 0.89 5.62 18.57
CA TYR A 159 1.10 4.45 19.43
C TYR A 159 1.03 3.09 18.72
N VAL A 160 0.79 3.07 17.41
CA VAL A 160 0.85 1.89 16.55
C VAL A 160 2.01 2.07 15.59
N GLY A 161 2.78 1.03 15.33
CA GLY A 161 3.92 1.09 14.42
C GLY A 161 4.22 -0.25 13.77
N SER A 162 5.34 -0.36 13.06
CA SER A 162 5.75 -1.59 12.37
C SER A 162 5.84 -2.79 13.30
N ALA A 163 6.32 -2.61 14.53
CA ALA A 163 6.41 -3.68 15.54
C ALA A 163 5.04 -4.24 15.91
N SER A 164 4.03 -3.39 16.13
CA SER A 164 2.66 -3.84 16.42
C SER A 164 1.99 -4.47 15.21
N LEU A 165 2.14 -3.90 14.01
CA LEU A 165 1.59 -4.50 12.78
C LEU A 165 2.21 -5.88 12.50
N SER A 166 3.53 -6.04 12.68
CA SER A 166 4.22 -7.32 12.52
C SER A 166 3.71 -8.38 13.49
N ARG A 167 3.41 -8.00 14.74
CA ARG A 167 2.91 -8.89 15.80
C ARG A 167 1.43 -9.25 15.62
N ASP A 168 0.60 -8.27 15.25
CA ASP A 168 -0.85 -8.39 15.36
C ASP A 168 -1.54 -8.81 14.06
N LEU A 169 -0.88 -8.61 12.90
CA LEU A 169 -1.42 -9.03 11.63
C LEU A 169 -0.95 -10.46 11.27
N PRO A 170 -1.86 -11.31 10.75
CA PRO A 170 -1.51 -12.65 10.33
C PRO A 170 -0.58 -12.63 9.10
N HIS A 171 0.23 -13.67 8.99
CA HIS A 171 1.04 -13.93 7.82
C HIS A 171 0.18 -14.28 6.60
N SER A 172 0.68 -13.93 5.40
CA SER A 172 0.16 -14.44 4.13
C SER A 172 1.27 -15.09 3.33
N ASN A 173 1.01 -16.26 2.77
CA ASN A 173 1.92 -16.93 1.83
C ASN A 173 1.70 -16.46 0.39
N TYR A 174 0.57 -15.84 0.11
CA TYR A 174 0.15 -15.41 -1.21
C TYR A 174 -0.19 -13.93 -1.16
N PRO A 175 0.74 -13.04 -1.56
CA PRO A 175 0.52 -11.61 -1.48
C PRO A 175 -0.64 -11.18 -2.37
N LYS A 176 -1.46 -10.26 -1.85
CA LYS A 176 -2.60 -9.66 -2.52
C LYS A 176 -2.49 -8.14 -2.49
N ILE A 177 -3.26 -7.47 -3.33
CA ILE A 177 -3.43 -6.02 -3.25
C ILE A 177 -3.99 -5.66 -1.86
N GLY A 178 -3.37 -4.68 -1.21
CA GLY A 178 -3.71 -4.27 0.16
C GLY A 178 -2.98 -5.01 1.27
N ASP A 179 -2.21 -6.06 0.96
CA ASP A 179 -1.29 -6.68 1.91
C ASP A 179 -0.05 -5.80 2.12
N LEU A 180 0.66 -6.08 3.20
CA LEU A 180 1.81 -5.30 3.65
C LEU A 180 3.08 -6.15 3.61
N LEU A 181 4.21 -5.55 3.27
CA LEU A 181 5.52 -6.05 3.68
C LEU A 181 5.91 -5.30 4.96
N VAL A 182 6.18 -6.02 6.03
CA VAL A 182 6.41 -5.45 7.36
C VAL A 182 7.70 -5.96 7.97
N LEU A 183 8.67 -5.07 8.13
CA LEU A 183 9.81 -5.27 9.02
C LEU A 183 9.42 -4.70 10.39
N GLY A 184 9.11 -5.59 11.33
CA GLY A 184 8.81 -5.18 12.70
C GLY A 184 10.07 -4.78 13.44
N GLY A 185 10.03 -3.70 14.21
CA GLY A 185 11.15 -3.30 15.08
C GLY A 185 11.45 -1.81 15.06
N TYR A 186 12.65 -1.48 15.57
CA TYR A 186 13.19 -0.12 15.69
C TYR A 186 14.67 -0.14 15.26
N PRO A 187 15.04 0.28 14.05
CA PRO A 187 14.16 0.78 12.99
C PRO A 187 13.36 -0.36 12.34
N GLY A 188 12.11 -0.07 11.98
CA GLY A 188 11.25 -0.93 11.19
C GLY A 188 10.75 -0.23 9.94
N HIS A 189 10.10 -0.94 9.03
CA HIS A 189 9.51 -0.34 7.85
C HIS A 189 8.26 -1.09 7.37
N VAL A 190 7.36 -0.37 6.70
CA VAL A 190 6.13 -0.92 6.15
C VAL A 190 5.92 -0.36 4.76
N VAL A 191 5.62 -1.23 3.80
CA VAL A 191 5.12 -0.86 2.47
C VAL A 191 3.83 -1.60 2.19
N ILE A 192 2.92 -1.00 1.44
CA ILE A 192 1.64 -1.60 1.06
C ILE A 192 1.66 -1.98 -0.42
N ILE A 193 1.12 -3.14 -0.76
CA ILE A 193 0.87 -3.57 -2.14
C ILE A 193 -0.35 -2.81 -2.65
N ILE A 194 -0.18 -2.01 -3.72
CA ILE A 194 -1.27 -1.18 -4.26
C ILE A 194 -1.80 -1.64 -5.61
N ASP A 195 -1.05 -2.48 -6.30
CA ASP A 195 -1.48 -3.05 -7.58
C ASP A 195 -0.71 -4.34 -7.87
N LYS A 196 -1.27 -5.14 -8.78
CA LYS A 196 -0.70 -6.39 -9.26
C LYS A 196 -0.88 -6.52 -10.76
N LYS A 197 0.13 -7.06 -11.43
CA LYS A 197 0.11 -7.47 -12.83
C LYS A 197 0.71 -8.86 -12.98
N THR A 198 0.47 -9.51 -14.08
CA THR A 198 1.04 -10.84 -14.35
C THR A 198 1.81 -10.84 -15.67
N LYS A 199 2.79 -11.75 -15.77
CA LYS A 199 3.51 -12.05 -17.01
C LYS A 199 4.02 -13.48 -16.96
N ASN A 200 3.65 -14.29 -17.93
CA ASN A 200 4.09 -15.69 -18.03
C ASN A 200 3.87 -16.50 -16.74
N GLY A 201 2.75 -16.27 -16.04
CA GLY A 201 2.40 -16.93 -14.78
C GLY A 201 3.15 -16.42 -13.54
N VAL A 202 3.93 -15.36 -13.67
CA VAL A 202 4.61 -14.67 -12.57
C VAL A 202 3.82 -13.41 -12.18
N ASP A 203 3.59 -13.24 -10.88
CA ASP A 203 2.96 -12.05 -10.33
C ASP A 203 4.00 -10.96 -10.02
N TYR A 204 3.68 -9.74 -10.43
CA TYR A 204 4.46 -8.52 -10.24
C TYR A 204 3.64 -7.51 -9.45
N TYR A 205 4.24 -6.84 -8.48
CA TYR A 205 3.55 -5.98 -7.52
C TYR A 205 4.09 -4.57 -7.52
N LEU A 206 3.19 -3.60 -7.40
CA LEU A 206 3.50 -2.19 -7.20
C LEU A 206 3.25 -1.82 -5.74
N PHE A 207 4.11 -0.98 -5.17
CA PHE A 207 4.08 -0.64 -3.76
C PHE A 207 3.88 0.84 -3.52
N ALA A 208 3.42 1.18 -2.31
CA ALA A 208 3.39 2.54 -1.82
C ALA A 208 3.80 2.58 -0.34
N ASN A 209 4.36 3.70 0.09
CA ASN A 209 4.67 3.98 1.49
C ASN A 209 4.69 5.47 1.79
N SER A 210 4.72 5.83 3.07
CA SER A 210 5.15 7.13 3.57
C SER A 210 6.51 6.98 4.29
N TRP A 211 7.12 8.09 4.67
CA TRP A 211 8.48 8.11 5.21
C TRP A 211 8.63 9.09 6.39
N ILE A 212 9.88 9.31 6.83
CA ILE A 212 10.28 10.33 7.80
C ILE A 212 11.07 11.43 7.06
N PRO A 213 10.69 12.72 7.20
CA PRO A 213 9.58 13.25 8.01
C PRO A 213 8.21 12.77 7.51
N ALA A 214 7.17 12.93 8.35
CA ALA A 214 5.79 12.60 7.98
C ALA A 214 5.42 13.25 6.65
N GLN A 215 5.05 12.46 5.65
CA GLN A 215 4.91 12.91 4.27
C GLN A 215 3.79 12.19 3.52
N ASP A 216 3.56 12.60 2.30
CA ASP A 216 2.65 11.95 1.37
C ASP A 216 2.92 10.44 1.23
N ILE A 217 1.88 9.68 0.92
CA ILE A 217 2.02 8.28 0.54
C ILE A 217 2.42 8.25 -0.94
N GLU A 218 3.69 7.96 -1.20
CA GLU A 218 4.24 7.87 -2.56
C GLU A 218 4.24 6.43 -3.09
N ILE A 219 4.10 6.29 -4.40
CA ILE A 219 4.28 5.03 -5.11
C ILE A 219 5.78 4.80 -5.26
N VAL A 220 6.23 3.61 -4.88
CA VAL A 220 7.64 3.24 -4.84
C VAL A 220 7.91 1.95 -5.63
N THR A 221 9.15 1.79 -6.05
CA THR A 221 9.68 0.58 -6.68
C THR A 221 10.96 0.15 -5.97
N GLY A 222 11.55 -0.93 -6.43
CA GLY A 222 12.77 -1.49 -5.87
C GLY A 222 13.31 -2.63 -6.71
N THR A 223 14.04 -3.53 -6.08
CA THR A 223 14.65 -4.72 -6.72
C THR A 223 14.18 -6.00 -6.05
N SER A 224 14.31 -7.11 -6.74
CA SER A 224 13.93 -8.45 -6.29
C SER A 224 14.97 -9.49 -6.67
N THR A 225 15.22 -10.45 -5.79
CA THR A 225 15.99 -11.67 -6.17
C THR A 225 15.14 -12.65 -6.98
N GLY A 226 13.85 -12.42 -7.12
CA GLY A 226 12.91 -13.22 -7.91
C GLY A 226 12.92 -12.89 -9.41
N GLY A 227 13.64 -11.84 -9.84
CA GLY A 227 13.74 -11.42 -11.23
C GLY A 227 13.81 -9.92 -11.42
N GLU A 228 13.84 -9.48 -12.66
CA GLU A 228 13.89 -8.07 -13.01
C GLU A 228 12.57 -7.36 -12.72
N THR A 229 12.67 -6.10 -12.27
CA THR A 229 11.53 -5.19 -12.14
C THR A 229 11.10 -4.70 -13.52
N ILE A 230 9.81 -4.80 -13.83
CA ILE A 230 9.24 -4.38 -15.12
C ILE A 230 8.22 -3.29 -14.87
N ASP A 231 8.32 -2.16 -15.57
CA ASP A 231 7.39 -1.01 -15.44
C ASP A 231 7.15 -0.58 -13.98
N ASN A 232 8.21 -0.63 -13.16
CA ASN A 232 8.20 -0.38 -11.72
C ASN A 232 7.50 -1.45 -10.85
N TYR A 233 6.99 -2.53 -11.44
CA TYR A 233 6.43 -3.66 -10.71
C TYR A 233 7.51 -4.69 -10.38
N ILE A 234 7.53 -5.14 -9.15
CA ILE A 234 8.55 -6.03 -8.58
C ILE A 234 8.01 -7.46 -8.55
N PRO A 235 8.72 -8.47 -9.12
CA PRO A 235 8.27 -9.86 -9.07
C PRO A 235 8.43 -10.44 -7.66
N ILE A 236 7.41 -11.22 -7.22
CA ILE A 236 7.48 -12.03 -5.99
C ILE A 236 7.28 -13.48 -6.36
N ILE A 237 8.33 -14.29 -6.23
CA ILE A 237 8.32 -15.71 -6.56
C ILE A 237 8.82 -16.49 -5.34
N GLY A 238 7.91 -17.16 -4.63
CA GLY A 238 8.24 -17.98 -3.47
C GLY A 238 9.07 -17.25 -2.42
N LYS A 239 10.25 -17.78 -2.10
CA LYS A 239 11.20 -17.13 -1.17
C LYS A 239 12.04 -16.09 -1.94
N THR A 240 11.67 -14.85 -1.83
CA THR A 240 12.29 -13.72 -2.54
C THR A 240 12.73 -12.65 -1.54
N ILE A 241 13.85 -12.00 -1.81
CA ILE A 241 14.27 -10.79 -1.09
C ILE A 241 13.89 -9.59 -1.96
N ILE A 242 13.06 -8.71 -1.41
CA ILE A 242 12.66 -7.45 -2.03
C ILE A 242 13.38 -6.31 -1.31
N GLN A 243 14.01 -5.42 -2.07
CA GLN A 243 14.65 -4.23 -1.53
C GLN A 243 13.93 -2.97 -2.01
N ILE A 244 13.36 -2.21 -1.07
CA ILE A 244 12.67 -0.93 -1.31
C ILE A 244 13.24 0.09 -0.32
N ASN A 245 13.66 1.26 -0.81
CA ASN A 245 14.16 2.36 0.03
C ASN A 245 15.24 1.95 1.05
N GLY A 246 16.13 1.02 0.66
CA GLY A 246 17.20 0.52 1.52
C GLY A 246 16.80 -0.59 2.51
N TYR A 247 15.50 -0.88 2.67
CA TYR A 247 15.01 -2.00 3.48
C TYR A 247 14.90 -3.27 2.66
N LYS A 248 15.21 -4.41 3.30
CA LYS A 248 15.14 -5.75 2.69
C LYS A 248 14.03 -6.55 3.37
N PHE A 249 13.04 -6.94 2.60
CA PHE A 249 11.92 -7.78 3.03
C PHE A 249 12.11 -9.20 2.49
N GLN A 250 11.82 -10.19 3.31
CA GLN A 250 11.87 -11.61 2.94
C GLN A 250 10.46 -12.16 2.75
N THR A 251 10.13 -12.57 1.53
CA THR A 251 8.83 -13.19 1.28
C THR A 251 8.90 -14.72 1.44
N PRO A 252 7.85 -15.38 1.94
CA PRO A 252 6.59 -14.80 2.47
C PRO A 252 6.68 -14.32 3.92
N MET A 253 7.84 -14.42 4.60
CA MET A 253 7.99 -14.19 6.05
C MET A 253 7.50 -12.82 6.50
N ASP A 254 7.78 -11.77 5.72
CA ASP A 254 7.44 -10.39 6.06
C ASP A 254 6.08 -9.94 5.51
N ILE A 255 5.34 -10.82 4.82
CA ILE A 255 4.01 -10.49 4.32
C ILE A 255 3.00 -10.57 5.46
N ARG A 256 2.22 -9.49 5.62
CA ARG A 256 1.10 -9.40 6.56
C ARG A 256 -0.17 -9.04 5.81
N THR A 257 -1.26 -9.68 6.22
CA THR A 257 -2.57 -9.38 5.63
C THR A 257 -3.51 -8.79 6.67
N TRP A 258 -4.38 -7.87 6.23
CA TRP A 258 -5.49 -7.45 7.05
C TRP A 258 -6.48 -8.61 7.13
N GLN A 259 -6.85 -9.00 8.34
CA GLN A 259 -7.88 -10.03 8.53
C GLN A 259 -9.12 -9.65 7.73
N ASN A 260 -9.71 -10.63 7.04
CA ASN A 260 -11.00 -10.49 6.41
C ASN A 260 -12.03 -10.16 7.50
N GLN A 261 -12.26 -8.87 7.70
CA GLN A 261 -13.42 -8.39 8.40
C GLN A 261 -14.50 -8.26 7.32
N ASN A 262 -15.15 -9.40 7.03
CA ASN A 262 -16.35 -9.44 6.22
C ASN A 262 -17.50 -8.79 6.97
#